data_2c56060f188f852f830bf3b02fa073b5
#
_entry.id   2c56060f188f852f830bf3b02fa073b5
#
_cell.length_a   1.000
_cell.length_b   1.000
_cell.length_c   1.000
_cell.angle_alpha   90.00
_cell.angle_beta   90.00
_cell.angle_gamma   90.00
#
_symmetry.space_group_name_H-M   'P 1'
#
loop_
_entity.id
_entity.type
_entity.pdbx_description
1 polymer ?
#
loop_
_entity_poly.entity_id
_entity_poly.type
_entity_poly.pdbx_seq_one_letter_code
_entity_poly.pdbx_strand_id
1 'polypeptide(L)' 'MNQINTIESAWTNRDLLNNEEIQSSIRYVIEQLDSGKLRVAEKINNIWIVNEWVKKAVILYFIIQQMETIEVG' A
#
# COMPACT_ATOMS: atom_id res chain seq x y z
N MET A 1 -0.51 9.76 -11.87
CA MET A 1 0.23 8.51 -11.67
C MET A 1 -0.69 7.43 -11.13
N ASN A 2 -0.57 6.24 -11.65
CA ASN A 2 -1.43 5.14 -11.24
C ASN A 2 -0.90 4.49 -9.97
N GLN A 3 -1.64 4.60 -8.89
CA GLN A 3 -1.25 4.06 -7.60
C GLN A 3 -1.11 2.54 -7.65
N ILE A 4 -1.95 1.89 -8.42
CA ILE A 4 -1.89 0.43 -8.54
C ILE A 4 -0.56 0.01 -9.13
N ASN A 5 -0.12 0.68 -10.18
CA ASN A 5 1.17 0.38 -10.79
C ASN A 5 2.33 0.60 -9.82
N THR A 6 2.26 1.66 -9.04
CA THR A 6 3.28 1.97 -8.05
C THR A 6 3.38 0.85 -7.01
N ILE A 7 2.23 0.42 -6.49
CA ILE A 7 2.19 -0.65 -5.49
C ILE A 7 2.72 -1.95 -6.07
N GLU A 8 2.30 -2.30 -7.28
CA GLU A 8 2.75 -3.55 -7.91
C GLU A 8 4.24 -3.52 -8.20
N SER A 9 4.76 -2.37 -8.62
CA SER A 9 6.19 -2.25 -8.87
C SER A 9 6.99 -2.45 -7.59
N ALA A 10 6.57 -1.82 -6.50
CA ALA A 10 7.24 -1.95 -5.22
C ALA A 10 7.11 -3.38 -4.67
N TRP A 11 6.00 -4.04 -4.95
CA TRP A 11 5.80 -5.42 -4.55
C TRP A 11 6.81 -6.33 -5.23
N THR A 12 7.06 -6.09 -6.50
CA THR A 12 8.01 -6.89 -7.27
C THR A 12 9.45 -6.54 -6.92
N ASN A 13 9.73 -5.26 -6.71
CA ASN A 13 11.09 -4.80 -6.41
C ASN A 13 11.08 -4.02 -5.09
N ARG A 14 11.43 -4.69 -4.01
CA ARG A 14 11.41 -4.09 -2.67
C ARG A 14 12.41 -2.97 -2.51
N ASP A 15 13.43 -2.90 -3.35
CA ASP A 15 14.38 -1.79 -3.30
C ASP A 15 13.72 -0.44 -3.54
N LEU A 16 12.59 -0.44 -4.25
CA LEU A 16 11.84 0.79 -4.49
C LEU A 16 11.31 1.41 -3.21
N LEU A 17 11.20 0.63 -2.14
CA LEU A 17 10.73 1.15 -0.86
C LEU A 17 11.70 2.14 -0.23
N ASN A 18 12.91 2.22 -0.73
CA ASN A 18 13.86 3.24 -0.28
C ASN A 18 13.60 4.60 -0.93
N ASN A 19 12.73 4.66 -1.91
CA ASN A 19 12.40 5.89 -2.62
C ASN A 19 11.28 6.62 -1.90
N GLU A 20 11.50 7.89 -1.57
CA GLU A 20 10.52 8.67 -0.82
C GLU A 20 9.21 8.85 -1.57
N GLU A 21 9.26 8.97 -2.89
CA GLU A 21 8.02 9.09 -3.67
C GLU A 21 7.19 7.84 -3.58
N ILE A 22 7.84 6.68 -3.61
CA ILE A 22 7.14 5.41 -3.49
C ILE A 22 6.54 5.29 -2.09
N GLN A 23 7.29 5.67 -1.06
CA GLN A 23 6.79 5.65 0.31
C GLN A 23 5.59 6.56 0.48
N SER A 24 5.65 7.75 -0.11
CA SER A 24 4.54 8.70 -0.04
C SER A 24 3.30 8.13 -0.72
N SER A 25 3.47 7.49 -1.87
CA SER A 25 2.34 6.87 -2.57
C SER A 25 1.70 5.78 -1.73
N ILE A 26 2.51 4.96 -1.08
CA ILE A 26 1.99 3.89 -0.22
C ILE A 26 1.23 4.48 0.96
N ARG A 27 1.79 5.51 1.60
CA ARG A 27 1.12 6.17 2.72
C ARG A 27 -0.19 6.79 2.29
N TYR A 28 -0.24 7.34 1.10
CA TYR A 28 -1.47 7.92 0.58
C TYR A 28 -2.55 6.85 0.43
N VAL A 29 -2.18 5.67 -0.08
CA VAL A 29 -3.13 4.57 -0.22
C VAL A 29 -3.65 4.15 1.15
N ILE A 30 -2.75 4.03 2.13
CA ILE A 30 -3.16 3.66 3.50
C ILE A 30 -4.10 4.71 4.08
N GLU A 31 -3.84 5.97 3.82
CA GLU A 31 -4.70 7.06 4.27
C GLU A 31 -6.09 6.96 3.66
N GLN A 32 -6.18 6.64 2.38
CA GLN A 32 -7.47 6.44 1.72
C GLN A 32 -8.21 5.25 2.31
N LEU A 33 -7.48 4.18 2.63
CA LEU A 33 -8.06 3.00 3.24
C LEU A 33 -8.61 3.34 4.64
N ASP A 34 -7.82 4.07 5.41
CA ASP A 34 -8.18 4.44 6.77
C ASP A 34 -9.40 5.36 6.81
N SER A 35 -9.54 6.23 5.83
CA SER A 35 -10.67 7.16 5.75
C SER A 35 -11.92 6.54 5.13
N GLY A 36 -11.84 5.29 4.69
CA GLY A 36 -12.98 4.60 4.11
C GLY A 36 -13.21 4.84 2.63
N LYS A 37 -12.29 5.57 1.98
CA LYS A 37 -12.42 5.81 0.54
C LYS A 37 -11.96 4.63 -0.29
N LEU A 38 -11.11 3.78 0.28
CA LEU A 38 -10.70 2.53 -0.34
C LEU A 38 -11.05 1.38 0.58
N ARG A 39 -11.28 0.22 0.03
CA ARG A 39 -11.59 -0.97 0.80
C ARG A 39 -10.81 -2.16 0.27
N VAL A 40 -10.37 -3.01 1.19
CA VAL A 40 -9.69 -4.25 0.81
C VAL A 40 -10.65 -5.18 0.10
N ALA A 41 -11.90 -5.23 0.54
CA ALA A 41 -12.92 -6.06 -0.07
C ALA A 41 -14.22 -5.27 -0.14
N GLU A 42 -14.94 -5.45 -1.24
CA GLU A 42 -16.21 -4.77 -1.47
C GLU A 42 -17.23 -5.75 -2.00
N LYS A 43 -18.48 -5.52 -1.65
CA LYS A 43 -19.58 -6.32 -2.16
C LYS A 43 -20.30 -5.53 -3.25
N ILE A 44 -20.21 -6.00 -4.48
CA ILE A 44 -20.84 -5.37 -5.62
C ILE A 44 -21.73 -6.39 -6.30
N ASN A 45 -23.02 -6.06 -6.44
CA ASN A 45 -24.00 -6.97 -7.07
C ASN A 45 -23.98 -8.36 -6.43
N ASN A 46 -23.90 -8.40 -5.09
CA ASN A 46 -23.87 -9.65 -4.33
C ASN A 46 -22.62 -10.50 -4.56
N ILE A 47 -21.59 -9.90 -5.15
CA ILE A 47 -20.31 -10.58 -5.36
C ILE A 47 -19.24 -9.85 -4.56
N TRP A 48 -18.44 -10.59 -3.80
CA TRP A 48 -17.32 -10.00 -3.08
C TRP A 48 -16.13 -9.86 -4.01
N ILE A 49 -15.61 -8.65 -4.09
CA ILE A 49 -14.43 -8.34 -4.90
C ILE A 49 -13.32 -7.94 -3.95
N VAL A 50 -12.18 -8.63 -4.04
CA VAL A 50 -11.03 -8.33 -3.20
C VAL A 50 -10.03 -7.52 -4.01
N ASN A 51 -9.63 -6.38 -3.45
CA ASN A 51 -8.63 -5.51 -4.07
C ASN A 51 -7.24 -5.96 -3.62
N GLU A 52 -6.65 -6.86 -4.38
CA GLU A 52 -5.36 -7.45 -4.03
C GLU A 52 -4.26 -6.39 -3.89
N TRP A 53 -4.28 -5.38 -4.73
CA TRP A 53 -3.27 -4.34 -4.68
C TRP A 53 -3.32 -3.57 -3.37
N VAL A 54 -4.49 -3.43 -2.78
CA VAL A 54 -4.64 -2.75 -1.50
C VAL A 54 -4.01 -3.60 -0.39
N LYS A 55 -4.20 -4.91 -0.44
CA LYS A 55 -3.56 -5.81 0.51
C LYS A 55 -2.04 -5.69 0.43
N LYS A 56 -1.52 -5.63 -0.79
CA LYS A 56 -0.08 -5.47 -0.99
C LYS A 56 0.40 -4.14 -0.41
N ALA A 57 -0.39 -3.09 -0.58
CA ALA A 57 -0.03 -1.78 -0.03
C ALA A 57 0.08 -1.83 1.50
N VAL A 58 -0.82 -2.53 2.16
CA VAL A 58 -0.77 -2.67 3.61
C VAL A 58 0.51 -3.37 4.05
N ILE A 59 0.86 -4.44 3.37
CA ILE A 59 2.08 -5.18 3.69
C ILE A 59 3.31 -4.30 3.48
N LEU A 60 3.34 -3.58 2.37
CA LEU A 60 4.46 -2.69 2.08
C LEU A 60 4.56 -1.56 3.11
N TYR A 61 3.44 -1.07 3.58
CA TYR A 61 3.42 -0.04 4.59
C TYR A 61 4.06 -0.54 5.90
N PHE A 62 3.75 -1.77 6.30
CA PHE A 62 4.38 -2.36 7.47
C PHE A 62 5.89 -2.45 7.32
N ILE A 63 6.34 -2.82 6.12
CA ILE A 63 7.78 -2.90 5.86
C ILE A 63 8.43 -1.53 6.00
N ILE A 64 7.78 -0.50 5.46
CA ILE A 64 8.30 0.86 5.58
C ILE A 64 8.40 1.29 7.03
N GLN A 65 7.39 0.99 7.84
CA GLN A 65 7.41 1.33 9.25
C GLN A 65 8.55 0.63 9.99
N GLN A 66 8.82 -0.61 9.64
CA GLN A 66 9.93 -1.34 10.27
C GLN A 66 11.26 -0.72 9.89
N MET A 67 11.39 -0.25 8.67
CA MET A 67 12.60 0.43 8.24
C MET A 67 12.85 1.69 9.06
N GLU A 68 11.79 2.42 9.36
CA GLU A 68 11.91 3.63 10.16
C GLU A 68 12.23 3.32 11.61
N THR A 69 11.68 2.24 12.11
CA THR A 69 11.86 1.86 13.50
C THR A 69 13.31 1.50 13.81
N ILE A 70 14.02 1.00 12.82
CA ILE A 70 15.41 0.60 13.01
C ILE A 70 16.28 1.76 13.45
N GLU A 71 15.85 2.96 13.15
CA GLU A 71 16.63 4.15 13.46
C GLU A 71 16.64 4.52 14.91
N VAL A 72 15.79 3.94 15.68
CA VAL A 72 15.60 4.36 17.06
C VAL A 72 16.70 3.84 17.96
N GLY A 73 17.71 3.42 17.47
CA GLY A 73 18.79 2.88 18.28
C GLY A 73 19.39 3.83 19.28
#